data_bba0b0f13ac7bd4ba5c9ffe531b09609
#
_entry.id   bba0b0f13ac7bd4ba5c9ffe531b09609
#
_cell.length_a   1.000
_cell.length_b   1.000
_cell.length_c   1.000
_cell.angle_alpha   90.00
_cell.angle_beta   90.00
_cell.angle_gamma   90.00
#
_symmetry.space_group_name_H-M   'P 1'
#
loop_
_entity.id
_entity.type
_entity.pdbx_description
1 polymer ?
#
loop_
_entity_poly.entity_id
_entity_poly.type
_entity_poly.pdbx_seq_one_letter_code
_entity_poly.pdbx_strand_id
1 'polypeptide(L)'
;MTRKNQIWGQLSDLAATAYKLSMKELNDEPQRDSKFSIDIEGIHFDFSRHLINQNILDTLVDLARASNIKEKALDMLEGKLVNKTESRSATHMKMRSDISGHNQKEKQQMFQF
;
A
#
# COMPACT_ATOMS: atom_id res chain seq x y z
N MET A 1 5.06 11.71 21.21
CA MET A 1 4.38 10.69 20.40
C MET A 1 4.45 11.12 18.94
N THR A 2 4.87 10.23 18.06
CA THR A 2 4.98 10.54 16.62
C THR A 2 3.60 10.57 15.97
N ARG A 3 3.50 11.26 14.84
CA ARG A 3 2.28 11.27 14.04
C ARG A 3 1.84 9.85 13.67
N LYS A 4 2.79 9.02 13.30
CA LYS A 4 2.54 7.61 12.96
C LYS A 4 1.90 6.84 14.13
N ASN A 5 2.41 7.02 15.34
CA ASN A 5 1.87 6.36 16.53
C ASN A 5 0.46 6.85 16.85
N GLN A 6 0.18 8.12 16.65
CA GLN A 6 -1.17 8.67 16.81
C GLN A 6 -2.15 8.03 15.84
N ILE A 7 -1.75 7.85 14.59
CA ILE A 7 -2.59 7.22 13.58
C ILE A 7 -2.85 5.74 13.91
N TRP A 8 -1.83 5.03 14.40
CA TRP A 8 -2.02 3.65 14.87
C TRP A 8 -3.05 3.58 16.00
N GLY A 9 -3.03 4.54 16.92
CA GLY A 9 -4.02 4.64 17.97
C GLY A 9 -5.43 4.86 17.42
N GLN A 10 -5.58 5.74 16.44
CA GLN A 10 -6.84 5.96 15.75
C GLN A 10 -7.35 4.70 15.04
N LEU A 11 -6.46 3.97 14.38
CA LEU A 11 -6.82 2.71 13.73
C LEU A 11 -7.28 1.65 14.74
N SER A 12 -6.63 1.57 15.89
CA SER A 12 -7.05 0.66 16.95
C SER A 12 -8.48 0.95 17.41
N ASP A 13 -8.82 2.23 17.59
CA ASP A 13 -10.17 2.64 17.95
C ASP A 13 -11.18 2.30 16.84
N LEU A 14 -10.81 2.55 15.59
CA LEU A 14 -11.66 2.24 14.44
C LEU A 14 -11.83 0.73 14.26
N ALA A 15 -10.81 -0.07 14.55
CA ALA A 15 -10.90 -1.52 14.48
C ALA A 15 -12.00 -2.06 15.41
N ALA A 16 -12.17 -1.48 16.57
CA ALA A 16 -13.23 -1.89 17.49
C ALA A 16 -14.63 -1.65 16.89
N THR A 17 -14.79 -0.65 16.03
CA THR A 17 -16.06 -0.38 15.37
C THR A 17 -16.21 -1.18 14.06
N ALA A 18 -15.10 -1.58 13.44
CA ALA A 18 -15.13 -2.31 12.16
C ALA A 18 -15.88 -3.64 12.26
N TYR A 19 -15.77 -4.32 13.40
CA TYR A 19 -16.49 -5.57 13.63
C TYR A 19 -18.00 -5.42 13.63
N LYS A 20 -18.50 -4.20 13.82
CA LYS A 20 -19.93 -3.90 13.82
C LYS A 20 -20.44 -3.51 12.43
N LEU A 21 -19.55 -3.33 11.46
CA LEU A 21 -19.94 -2.99 10.09
C LEU A 21 -20.57 -4.21 9.41
N SER A 22 -21.59 -3.95 8.62
CA SER A 22 -22.26 -4.96 7.80
C SER A 22 -21.95 -4.69 6.34
N MET A 23 -21.48 -5.71 5.62
CA MET A 23 -21.25 -5.59 4.17
C MET A 23 -22.53 -5.21 3.43
N LYS A 24 -23.67 -5.73 3.89
CA LYS A 24 -24.96 -5.39 3.29
C LYS A 24 -25.25 -3.89 3.40
N GLU A 25 -25.05 -3.32 4.58
CA GLU A 25 -25.27 -1.89 4.81
C GLU A 25 -24.25 -1.05 4.04
N LEU A 26 -22.99 -1.49 4.00
CA LEU A 26 -21.96 -0.79 3.26
C LEU A 26 -22.22 -0.79 1.75
N ASN A 27 -22.70 -1.90 1.21
CA ASN A 27 -23.03 -2.01 -0.21
C ASN A 27 -24.24 -1.17 -0.60
N ASP A 28 -25.11 -0.83 0.35
CA ASP A 28 -26.26 0.04 0.12
C ASP A 28 -25.87 1.53 0.07
N GLU A 29 -24.63 1.87 0.42
CA GLU A 29 -24.16 3.25 0.31
C GLU A 29 -24.10 3.69 -1.16
N PRO A 30 -24.63 4.92 -1.48
CA PRO A 30 -24.57 5.43 -2.84
C PRO A 30 -23.13 5.57 -3.33
N GLN A 31 -22.89 5.14 -4.56
CA GLN A 31 -21.58 5.31 -5.23
C GLN A 31 -20.41 4.60 -4.52
N ARG A 32 -20.71 3.61 -3.70
CA ARG A 32 -19.63 2.89 -3.02
C ARG A 32 -18.63 2.26 -4.00
N ASP A 33 -19.12 1.70 -5.10
CA ASP A 33 -18.27 1.10 -6.12
C ASP A 33 -17.26 2.11 -6.68
N SER A 34 -17.70 3.33 -6.91
CA SER A 34 -16.82 4.39 -7.42
C SER A 34 -15.84 4.89 -6.37
N LYS A 35 -16.29 4.99 -5.13
CA LYS A 35 -15.47 5.51 -4.02
C LYS A 35 -14.40 4.52 -3.57
N PHE A 36 -14.66 3.23 -3.71
CA PHE A 36 -13.78 2.18 -3.23
C PHE A 36 -13.23 1.34 -4.39
N SER A 37 -12.86 2.01 -5.46
CA SER A 37 -12.17 1.39 -6.58
C SER A 37 -11.21 2.40 -7.21
N ILE A 38 -10.19 1.88 -7.87
CA ILE A 38 -9.16 2.68 -8.54
C ILE A 38 -8.81 2.02 -9.86
N ASP A 39 -8.74 2.81 -10.91
CA ASP A 39 -8.24 2.36 -12.22
C ASP A 39 -6.85 2.93 -12.44
N ILE A 40 -5.88 2.06 -12.64
CA ILE A 40 -4.48 2.45 -12.88
C ILE A 40 -3.96 1.64 -14.06
N GLU A 41 -3.60 2.31 -15.12
CA GLU A 41 -2.96 1.72 -16.31
C GLU A 41 -3.66 0.44 -16.81
N GLY A 42 -4.98 0.50 -16.90
CA GLY A 42 -5.78 -0.63 -17.37
C GLY A 42 -6.06 -1.70 -16.33
N ILE A 43 -5.59 -1.53 -15.10
CA ILE A 43 -5.90 -2.43 -14.00
C ILE A 43 -6.95 -1.78 -13.11
N HIS A 44 -8.02 -2.53 -12.85
CA HIS A 44 -9.10 -2.08 -11.96
C HIS A 44 -8.97 -2.75 -10.61
N PHE A 45 -8.76 -1.94 -9.57
CA PHE A 45 -8.69 -2.41 -8.17
C PHE A 45 -10.02 -2.09 -7.50
N ASP A 46 -10.77 -3.11 -7.13
CA ASP A 46 -12.04 -2.97 -6.43
C ASP A 46 -11.90 -3.46 -5.00
N PHE A 47 -11.99 -2.55 -4.05
CA PHE A 47 -11.96 -2.87 -2.61
C PHE A 47 -13.26 -2.50 -1.91
N SER A 48 -14.36 -2.37 -2.68
CA SER A 48 -15.68 -2.03 -2.15
C SER A 48 -16.27 -3.10 -1.24
N ARG A 49 -15.77 -4.32 -1.32
CA ARG A 49 -16.24 -5.46 -0.51
C ARG A 49 -15.41 -5.73 0.74
N HIS A 50 -14.48 -4.86 1.06
CA HIS A 50 -13.78 -4.90 2.33
C HIS A 50 -14.61 -4.24 3.42
N LEU A 51 -14.48 -4.71 4.66
CA LEU A 51 -15.19 -4.12 5.81
C LEU A 51 -14.53 -2.82 6.23
N ILE A 52 -14.60 -1.83 5.36
CA ILE A 52 -14.05 -0.49 5.59
C ILE A 52 -15.07 0.57 5.22
N ASN A 53 -15.09 1.64 5.98
CA ASN A 53 -15.84 2.84 5.64
C ASN A 53 -14.88 3.96 5.23
N GLN A 54 -15.42 5.12 4.89
CA GLN A 54 -14.58 6.25 4.47
C GLN A 54 -13.59 6.69 5.56
N ASN A 55 -14.01 6.67 6.82
CA ASN A 55 -13.17 7.04 7.95
C ASN A 55 -11.95 6.12 8.08
N ILE A 56 -12.17 4.82 7.96
CA ILE A 56 -11.10 3.83 8.01
C ILE A 56 -10.15 4.02 6.83
N LEU A 57 -10.69 4.21 5.62
CA LEU A 57 -9.87 4.43 4.43
C LEU A 57 -9.01 5.67 4.57
N ASP A 58 -9.60 6.79 5.01
CA ASP A 58 -8.86 8.04 5.18
C ASP A 58 -7.72 7.88 6.19
N THR A 59 -7.97 7.17 7.28
CA THR A 59 -6.96 6.92 8.31
C THR A 59 -5.84 6.03 7.79
N LEU A 60 -6.16 5.02 6.98
CA LEU A 60 -5.16 4.16 6.34
C LEU A 60 -4.29 4.96 5.36
N VAL A 61 -4.89 5.85 4.60
CA VAL A 61 -4.15 6.74 3.70
C VAL A 61 -3.21 7.67 4.49
N ASP A 62 -3.68 8.20 5.61
CA ASP A 62 -2.85 9.02 6.48
C ASP A 62 -1.67 8.23 7.05
N LEU A 63 -1.90 6.97 7.41
CA LEU A 63 -0.82 6.10 7.87
C LEU A 63 0.22 5.88 6.77
N ALA A 64 -0.22 5.65 5.55
CA ALA A 64 0.69 5.48 4.41
C ALA A 64 1.55 6.73 4.20
N ARG A 65 0.96 7.90 4.29
CA ARG A 65 1.68 9.18 4.18
C ARG A 65 2.68 9.36 5.32
N ALA A 66 2.26 9.10 6.55
CA ALA A 66 3.11 9.22 7.73
C ALA A 66 4.25 8.20 7.75
N SER A 67 4.08 7.09 7.04
CA SER A 67 5.10 6.03 6.91
C SER A 67 6.02 6.23 5.71
N ASN A 68 5.85 7.31 4.94
CA ASN A 68 6.67 7.62 3.78
C ASN A 68 6.71 6.47 2.76
N ILE A 69 5.56 5.86 2.49
CA ILE A 69 5.47 4.70 1.60
C ILE A 69 6.00 5.03 0.21
N LYS A 70 5.69 6.22 -0.31
CA LYS A 70 6.16 6.64 -1.64
C LYS A 70 7.68 6.70 -1.71
N GLU A 71 8.32 7.30 -0.69
CA GLU A 71 9.79 7.40 -0.63
C GLU A 71 10.43 6.02 -0.51
N LYS A 72 9.85 5.15 0.32
CA LYS A 72 10.35 3.79 0.48
C LYS A 72 10.22 2.99 -0.81
N ALA A 73 9.14 3.18 -1.55
CA ALA A 73 8.96 2.53 -2.86
C ALA A 73 10.03 3.01 -3.86
N LEU A 74 10.34 4.30 -3.87
CA LEU A 74 11.41 4.84 -4.71
C LEU A 74 12.77 4.31 -4.28
N ASP A 75 13.02 4.21 -2.99
CA ASP A 75 14.26 3.64 -2.46
C ASP A 75 14.44 2.18 -2.89
N MET A 76 13.37 1.40 -2.87
CA MET A 76 13.38 0.03 -3.38
C MET A 76 13.71 -0.01 -4.88
N LEU A 77 13.10 0.88 -5.64
CA LEU A 77 13.33 0.96 -7.08
C LEU A 77 14.79 1.33 -7.40
N GLU A 78 15.38 2.20 -6.61
CA GLU A 78 16.78 2.62 -6.74
C GLU A 78 17.77 1.59 -6.17
N GLY A 79 17.28 0.55 -5.52
CA GLY A 79 18.11 -0.50 -4.93
C GLY A 79 18.69 -0.17 -3.57
N LYS A 80 18.18 0.86 -2.90
CA LYS A 80 18.62 1.19 -1.55
C LYS A 80 18.16 0.11 -0.56
N LEU A 81 18.94 -0.08 0.50
CA LEU A 81 18.65 -1.10 1.50
C LEU A 81 17.40 -0.75 2.30
N VAL A 82 16.35 -1.57 2.17
CA VAL A 82 15.10 -1.40 2.92
C VAL A 82 14.69 -2.64 3.71
N ASN A 83 15.27 -3.79 3.44
CA ASN A 83 15.03 -5.00 4.22
C ASN A 83 15.98 -5.04 5.42
N LYS A 84 15.50 -4.61 6.57
CA LYS A 84 16.30 -4.50 7.79
C LYS A 84 16.68 -5.86 8.39
N THR A 85 15.86 -6.87 8.16
CA THR A 85 16.06 -8.20 8.73
C THR A 85 17.21 -8.94 8.06
N GLU A 86 17.31 -8.86 6.75
CA GLU A 86 18.30 -9.57 5.97
C GLU A 86 19.49 -8.71 5.56
N SER A 87 19.45 -7.41 5.84
CA SER A 87 20.45 -6.44 5.43
C SER A 87 20.72 -6.49 3.92
N ARG A 88 19.66 -6.65 3.14
CA ARG A 88 19.73 -6.74 1.68
C ARG A 88 18.96 -5.62 1.01
N SER A 89 19.41 -5.27 -0.16
CA SER A 89 18.64 -4.43 -1.06
C SER A 89 17.42 -5.18 -1.57
N ALA A 90 16.24 -4.56 -1.48
CA ALA A 90 15.01 -5.13 -2.01
C ALA A 90 14.90 -4.73 -3.48
N THR A 91 15.11 -5.68 -4.38
CA THR A 91 15.22 -5.41 -5.81
C THR A 91 14.04 -5.93 -6.65
N HIS A 92 13.02 -6.49 -6.03
CA HIS A 92 11.89 -7.08 -6.76
C HIS A 92 11.15 -6.07 -7.65
N MET A 93 11.01 -4.82 -7.21
CA MET A 93 10.40 -3.77 -8.03
C MET A 93 11.26 -3.42 -9.24
N LYS A 94 12.58 -3.41 -9.05
CA LYS A 94 13.54 -3.21 -10.11
C LYS A 94 13.43 -4.29 -11.18
N MET A 95 13.24 -5.54 -10.76
CA MET A 95 13.09 -6.68 -11.67
C MET A 95 11.81 -6.60 -12.49
N ARG A 96 10.76 -6.05 -11.92
CA ARG A 96 9.44 -5.94 -12.57
C ARG A 96 9.27 -4.66 -13.37
N SER A 97 10.12 -3.68 -13.15
CA SER A 97 9.98 -2.43 -13.88
C SER A 97 10.35 -2.64 -15.33
N ASP A 98 9.51 -2.13 -16.23
CA ASP A 98 9.75 -2.16 -17.67
C ASP A 98 10.79 -1.11 -17.98
N ILE A 99 12.01 -1.53 -18.14
CA ILE A 99 13.05 -0.62 -17.89
C ILE A 99 13.90 -0.34 -19.07
N SER A 100 13.62 0.75 -19.63
CA SER A 100 14.56 1.44 -20.49
C SER A 100 15.73 2.03 -19.68
N GLY A 101 16.24 1.41 -18.72
CA GLY A 101 17.31 1.97 -17.92
C GLY A 101 18.20 0.98 -17.20
N HIS A 102 17.76 -0.25 -17.07
CA HIS A 102 18.57 -1.30 -16.47
C HIS A 102 19.27 -2.09 -17.55
N ASN A 103 20.57 -2.23 -17.42
CA ASN A 103 21.32 -3.07 -18.34
C ASN A 103 21.08 -4.55 -18.03
N GLN A 104 21.34 -5.42 -18.99
CA GLN A 104 21.12 -6.85 -18.82
C GLN A 104 21.98 -7.46 -17.70
N LYS A 105 23.14 -6.88 -17.46
CA LYS A 105 24.04 -7.34 -16.40
C LYS A 105 23.40 -7.19 -15.02
N GLU A 106 22.73 -6.07 -14.76
CA GLU A 106 22.00 -5.87 -13.51
C GLU A 106 20.87 -6.87 -13.35
N LYS A 107 20.11 -7.12 -14.42
CA LYS A 107 19.03 -8.10 -14.40
C LYS A 107 19.55 -9.52 -14.15
N GLN A 108 20.66 -9.87 -14.74
CA GLN A 108 21.28 -11.19 -14.50
C GLN A 108 21.71 -11.35 -13.05
N GLN A 109 22.28 -10.31 -12.44
CA GLN A 109 22.69 -10.34 -11.05
C GLN A 109 21.50 -10.54 -10.11
N MET A 110 20.32 -10.01 -10.44
CA MET A 110 19.11 -10.18 -9.64
C MET A 110 18.63 -11.63 -9.60
N PHE A 111 18.94 -12.42 -10.63
CA PHE A 111 18.52 -13.82 -10.74
C PHE A 111 19.59 -14.80 -10.28
N GLN A 112 20.75 -14.34 -9.83
CA GLN A 112 21.78 -15.19 -9.28
C GLN A 112 21.54 -15.40 -7.79
N PHE A 113 21.41 -16.63 -7.39
CA PHE A 113 21.20 -17.05 -6.01
C PHE A 113 22.48 -17.70 -5.44
#